data_a6ea93fde2c1b7e4f509cbb3d42651d7
#
_entry.id   a6ea93fde2c1b7e4f509cbb3d42651d7
#
_cell.length_a   1.000
_cell.length_b   1.000
_cell.length_c   1.000
_cell.angle_alpha   90.00
_cell.angle_beta   90.00
_cell.angle_gamma   90.00
#
_symmetry.space_group_name_H-M   'P 1'
#
loop_
_entity.id
_entity.type
_entity.pdbx_description
1 polymer ?
#
loop_
_entity_poly.entity_id
_entity_poly.type
_entity_poly.pdbx_seq_one_letter_code
_entity_poly.pdbx_strand_id
1 'polypeptide(L)'
;DQDIVPRMRLDVKLPKVLSLEEIEKLINSATQIRNKAIIALLYSSGMRVGELVSLKPEDIYMSTMQVYISKGKNHRDRWTILSERALDLLKEYWRSYPVKREYLFVSLDAPHEPLKVSGVEIMLRAVGKTAGIEAHPHTLRHSFASHMIEQGVPINYVQAMLGHRCLESTQVYIHISNKTVMGIKSPLDHPVIKKRGHKSKRNAGDANES
;
A
#
# COMPACT_ATOMS: atom_id res chain seq x y z
N ASP A 1 21.82 10.88 -47.17
CA ASP A 1 21.67 11.43 -45.83
C ASP A 1 20.80 10.46 -45.01
N GLN A 2 21.47 9.72 -44.13
CA GLN A 2 20.76 8.82 -43.19
C GLN A 2 20.46 9.63 -41.92
N ASP A 3 19.19 9.94 -41.71
CA ASP A 3 18.70 10.53 -40.46
C ASP A 3 18.97 9.60 -39.29
N ILE A 4 20.03 9.94 -38.53
CA ILE A 4 20.35 9.30 -37.26
C ILE A 4 19.36 9.83 -36.23
N VAL A 5 18.25 9.13 -36.04
CA VAL A 5 17.34 9.36 -34.89
C VAL A 5 18.06 8.97 -33.60
N PRO A 6 18.35 9.91 -32.70
CA PRO A 6 18.96 9.57 -31.41
C PRO A 6 18.03 8.65 -30.64
N ARG A 7 18.42 7.40 -30.41
CA ARG A 7 17.73 6.51 -29.44
C ARG A 7 17.95 7.08 -28.05
N MET A 8 16.98 7.82 -27.55
CA MET A 8 16.90 8.19 -26.17
C MET A 8 16.77 6.89 -25.37
N ARG A 9 17.87 6.47 -24.74
CA ARG A 9 17.82 5.42 -23.70
C ARG A 9 17.13 6.02 -22.49
N LEU A 10 15.83 5.80 -22.38
CA LEU A 10 15.12 5.99 -21.13
C LEU A 10 15.54 4.84 -20.21
N ASP A 11 16.52 5.08 -19.35
CA ASP A 11 16.78 4.23 -18.20
C ASP A 11 15.61 4.39 -17.22
N VAL A 12 14.47 3.82 -17.56
CA VAL A 12 13.31 3.75 -16.69
C VAL A 12 13.67 2.75 -15.59
N LYS A 13 14.20 3.25 -14.48
CA LYS A 13 14.28 2.43 -13.26
C LYS A 13 12.87 1.97 -12.92
N LEU A 14 12.61 0.69 -13.08
CA LEU A 14 11.34 0.11 -12.64
C LEU A 14 11.12 0.44 -11.16
N PRO A 15 9.92 0.88 -10.78
CA PRO A 15 9.63 1.19 -9.39
C PRO A 15 9.85 -0.06 -8.53
N LYS A 16 10.53 0.11 -7.40
CA LYS A 16 10.76 -0.96 -6.45
C LYS A 16 9.43 -1.46 -5.89
N VAL A 17 9.21 -2.76 -5.96
CA VAL A 17 8.07 -3.46 -5.37
C VAL A 17 8.60 -4.31 -4.21
N LEU A 18 8.04 -4.12 -3.01
CA LEU A 18 8.36 -4.94 -1.84
C LEU A 18 7.54 -6.23 -1.87
N SER A 19 8.13 -7.34 -1.48
CA SER A 19 7.39 -8.60 -1.31
C SER A 19 6.45 -8.54 -0.11
N LEU A 20 5.51 -9.50 -0.01
CA LEU A 20 4.61 -9.61 1.15
C LEU A 20 5.39 -9.84 2.44
N GLU A 21 6.46 -10.63 2.39
CA GLU A 21 7.36 -10.87 3.51
C GLU A 21 8.08 -9.59 3.95
N GLU A 22 8.51 -8.77 3.00
CA GLU A 22 9.15 -7.47 3.30
C GLU A 22 8.15 -6.49 3.93
N ILE A 23 6.89 -6.45 3.44
CA ILE A 23 5.82 -5.64 4.03
C ILE A 23 5.56 -6.08 5.48
N GLU A 24 5.42 -7.39 5.71
CA GLU A 24 5.24 -7.95 7.05
C GLU A 24 6.41 -7.62 7.98
N LYS A 25 7.63 -7.79 7.49
CA LYS A 25 8.84 -7.44 8.24
C LYS A 25 8.87 -5.95 8.59
N LEU A 26 8.47 -5.09 7.64
CA LEU A 26 8.40 -3.65 7.85
C LEU A 26 7.40 -3.29 8.96
N ILE A 27 6.18 -3.83 8.91
CA ILE A 27 5.14 -3.61 9.94
C ILE A 27 5.64 -4.08 11.31
N ASN A 28 6.25 -5.28 11.37
CA ASN A 28 6.72 -5.87 12.62
C ASN A 28 7.93 -5.14 13.20
N SER A 29 8.76 -4.50 12.38
CA SER A 29 9.92 -3.72 12.82
C SER A 29 9.56 -2.36 13.41
N ALA A 30 8.32 -1.88 13.21
CA ALA A 30 7.83 -0.69 13.87
C ALA A 30 7.55 -0.99 15.36
N THR A 31 8.11 -0.19 16.26
CA THR A 31 7.95 -0.37 17.71
C THR A 31 6.62 0.20 18.23
N GLN A 32 6.19 1.33 17.67
CA GLN A 32 4.95 1.99 18.08
C GLN A 32 3.76 1.46 17.30
N ILE A 33 2.67 1.15 18.01
CA ILE A 33 1.42 0.67 17.39
C ILE A 33 0.86 1.64 16.35
N ARG A 34 0.98 2.96 16.58
CA ARG A 34 0.61 3.99 15.60
C ARG A 34 1.37 3.80 14.28
N ASN A 35 2.67 3.56 14.34
CA ASN A 35 3.51 3.40 13.16
C ASN A 35 3.17 2.10 12.40
N LYS A 36 2.88 1.01 13.13
CA LYS A 36 2.36 -0.24 12.54
C LYS A 36 1.06 0.00 11.78
N ALA A 37 0.11 0.71 12.41
CA ALA A 37 -1.17 1.04 11.80
C ALA A 37 -1.01 1.92 10.55
N ILE A 38 -0.11 2.91 10.58
CA ILE A 38 0.19 3.77 9.43
C ILE A 38 0.73 2.94 8.25
N ILE A 39 1.72 2.09 8.49
CA ILE A 39 2.35 1.27 7.45
C ILE A 39 1.32 0.30 6.84
N ALA A 40 0.57 -0.39 7.70
CA ALA A 40 -0.47 -1.33 7.27
C ALA A 40 -1.55 -0.64 6.44
N LEU A 41 -2.01 0.55 6.86
CA LEU A 41 -3.05 1.29 6.16
C LEU A 41 -2.55 1.84 4.82
N LEU A 42 -1.35 2.43 4.77
CA LEU A 42 -0.74 2.92 3.52
C LEU A 42 -0.61 1.80 2.49
N TYR A 43 -0.11 0.64 2.91
CA TYR A 43 0.05 -0.49 2.02
C TYR A 43 -1.30 -1.08 1.61
N SER A 44 -2.18 -1.39 2.56
CA SER A 44 -3.41 -2.15 2.28
C SER A 44 -4.46 -1.38 1.47
N SER A 45 -4.39 -0.06 1.45
CA SER A 45 -5.33 0.81 0.74
C SER A 45 -4.73 1.51 -0.48
N GLY A 46 -3.41 1.50 -0.60
CA GLY A 46 -2.69 2.17 -1.68
C GLY A 46 -2.87 3.70 -1.70
N MET A 47 -3.32 4.32 -0.61
CA MET A 47 -3.51 5.78 -0.54
C MET A 47 -2.19 6.55 -0.59
N ARG A 48 -2.26 7.83 -0.94
CA ARG A 48 -1.10 8.75 -0.85
C ARG A 48 -0.86 9.16 0.60
N VAL A 49 0.38 9.46 0.94
CA VAL A 49 0.73 9.93 2.28
C VAL A 49 -0.02 11.23 2.68
N GLY A 50 -0.22 12.13 1.73
CA GLY A 50 -1.02 13.34 1.96
C GLY A 50 -2.49 13.04 2.27
N GLU A 51 -3.05 11.99 1.69
CA GLU A 51 -4.41 11.53 1.99
C GLU A 51 -4.47 10.89 3.38
N LEU A 52 -3.48 10.06 3.74
CA LEU A 52 -3.38 9.46 5.08
C LEU A 52 -3.41 10.49 6.21
N VAL A 53 -2.62 11.56 6.09
CA VAL A 53 -2.51 12.57 7.16
C VAL A 53 -3.78 13.42 7.30
N SER A 54 -4.61 13.47 6.26
CA SER A 54 -5.88 14.19 6.25
C SER A 54 -7.07 13.31 6.63
N LEU A 55 -6.88 11.99 6.80
CA LEU A 55 -7.96 11.07 7.15
C LEU A 55 -8.54 11.38 8.52
N LYS A 56 -9.87 11.25 8.61
CA LYS A 56 -10.64 11.35 9.85
C LYS A 56 -11.13 9.96 10.30
N PRO A 57 -11.44 9.76 11.57
CA PRO A 57 -12.00 8.50 12.06
C PRO A 57 -13.29 8.08 11.31
N GLU A 58 -14.12 9.05 10.93
CA GLU A 58 -15.37 8.85 10.18
C GLU A 58 -15.17 8.35 8.73
N ASP A 59 -13.96 8.48 8.18
CA ASP A 59 -13.62 7.98 6.85
C ASP A 59 -13.36 6.46 6.84
N ILE A 60 -13.33 5.82 8.01
CA ILE A 60 -13.10 4.37 8.16
C ILE A 60 -14.44 3.64 8.30
N TYR A 61 -14.82 2.94 7.26
CA TYR A 61 -16.07 2.16 7.19
C TYR A 61 -15.80 0.70 7.53
N MET A 62 -15.86 0.38 8.83
CA MET A 62 -15.54 -0.96 9.34
C MET A 62 -16.50 -2.04 8.85
N SER A 63 -17.79 -1.72 8.68
CA SER A 63 -18.80 -2.68 8.25
C SER A 63 -18.65 -3.14 6.81
N THR A 64 -18.09 -2.28 5.96
CA THR A 64 -17.88 -2.56 4.53
C THR A 64 -16.41 -2.79 4.19
N MET A 65 -15.52 -2.72 5.19
CA MET A 65 -14.07 -2.84 5.01
C MET A 65 -13.52 -1.88 3.96
N GLN A 66 -13.89 -0.61 4.08
CA GLN A 66 -13.53 0.43 3.12
C GLN A 66 -13.01 1.69 3.81
N VAL A 67 -12.23 2.46 3.06
CA VAL A 67 -11.80 3.80 3.43
C VAL A 67 -12.32 4.78 2.38
N TYR A 68 -12.98 5.82 2.85
CA TYR A 68 -13.39 6.95 2.02
C TYR A 68 -12.26 7.98 1.98
N ILE A 69 -11.83 8.36 0.79
CA ILE A 69 -10.79 9.36 0.58
C ILE A 69 -11.45 10.57 -0.03
N SER A 70 -11.72 11.56 0.82
CA SER A 70 -12.22 12.86 0.39
C SER A 70 -11.08 13.72 -0.15
N LYS A 71 -11.45 14.67 -1.00
CA LYS A 71 -10.46 15.40 -1.78
C LYS A 71 -10.11 16.76 -1.22
N GLY A 72 -8.80 16.96 -1.23
CA GLY A 72 -8.26 18.29 -1.45
C GLY A 72 -8.45 18.74 -2.92
N LYS A 73 -8.36 20.08 -3.15
CA LYS A 73 -8.54 20.76 -4.45
C LYS A 73 -8.12 19.91 -5.66
N ASN A 74 -9.06 19.71 -6.61
CA ASN A 74 -8.89 19.12 -7.95
C ASN A 74 -8.86 17.59 -8.12
N HIS A 75 -9.18 16.78 -7.17
CA HIS A 75 -9.30 15.33 -7.36
C HIS A 75 -10.74 14.88 -7.04
N ARG A 76 -11.20 13.68 -7.42
CA ARG A 76 -12.55 13.17 -7.12
C ARG A 76 -12.51 12.28 -5.89
N ASP A 77 -13.51 12.28 -5.06
CA ASP A 77 -13.64 11.39 -3.93
C ASP A 77 -13.64 9.93 -4.39
N ARG A 78 -13.09 9.07 -3.62
CA ARG A 78 -13.02 7.67 -3.97
C ARG A 78 -13.06 6.76 -2.76
N TRP A 79 -13.45 5.55 -3.00
CA TRP A 79 -13.35 4.46 -2.07
C TRP A 79 -12.12 3.61 -2.36
N THR A 80 -11.49 3.13 -1.29
CA THR A 80 -10.47 2.09 -1.37
C THR A 80 -10.73 1.05 -0.29
N ILE A 81 -9.99 -0.04 -0.35
CA ILE A 81 -10.16 -1.17 0.57
C ILE A 81 -9.46 -0.91 1.90
N LEU A 82 -10.00 -1.52 2.96
CA LEU A 82 -9.42 -1.62 4.29
C LEU A 82 -9.13 -3.09 4.57
N SER A 83 -7.90 -3.45 4.95
CA SER A 83 -7.60 -4.81 5.37
C SER A 83 -8.04 -5.06 6.80
N GLU A 84 -8.38 -6.32 7.11
CA GLU A 84 -8.69 -6.75 8.48
C GLU A 84 -7.52 -6.45 9.43
N ARG A 85 -6.31 -6.76 8.98
CA ARG A 85 -5.09 -6.50 9.75
C ARG A 85 -4.85 -5.02 10.01
N ALA A 86 -5.07 -4.14 9.02
CA ALA A 86 -4.94 -2.70 9.22
C ALA A 86 -6.01 -2.20 10.21
N LEU A 87 -7.23 -2.72 10.13
CA LEU A 87 -8.31 -2.39 11.06
C LEU A 87 -7.97 -2.80 12.48
N ASP A 88 -7.41 -4.01 12.69
CA ASP A 88 -7.03 -4.48 14.02
C ASP A 88 -5.93 -3.63 14.64
N LEU A 89 -4.90 -3.26 13.86
CA LEU A 89 -3.85 -2.33 14.30
C LEU A 89 -4.40 -0.92 14.60
N LEU A 90 -5.39 -0.45 13.82
CA LEU A 90 -6.09 0.81 14.11
C LEU A 90 -6.87 0.74 15.41
N LYS A 91 -7.62 -0.34 15.67
CA LYS A 91 -8.36 -0.56 16.92
C LYS A 91 -7.41 -0.58 18.12
N GLU A 92 -6.26 -1.26 17.99
CA GLU A 92 -5.23 -1.30 19.02
C GLU A 92 -4.64 0.11 19.28
N TYR A 93 -4.34 0.85 18.22
CA TYR A 93 -3.89 2.25 18.33
C TYR A 93 -4.93 3.13 19.02
N TRP A 94 -6.22 3.00 18.71
CA TRP A 94 -7.27 3.79 19.36
C TRP A 94 -7.44 3.45 20.84
N ARG A 95 -7.31 2.18 21.21
CA ARG A 95 -7.34 1.75 22.62
C ARG A 95 -6.14 2.26 23.41
N SER A 96 -4.96 2.25 22.78
CA SER A 96 -3.71 2.72 23.41
C SER A 96 -3.67 4.22 23.56
N TYR A 97 -4.46 4.97 22.80
CA TYR A 97 -4.46 6.42 22.77
C TYR A 97 -5.89 6.97 22.71
N PRO A 98 -6.67 6.87 23.81
CA PRO A 98 -8.11 7.19 23.85
C PRO A 98 -8.38 8.68 23.93
N VAL A 99 -7.84 9.50 23.01
CA VAL A 99 -8.07 10.93 22.92
C VAL A 99 -9.07 11.21 21.80
N LYS A 100 -10.07 12.08 22.08
CA LYS A 100 -10.94 12.60 21.02
C LYS A 100 -10.08 13.40 20.03
N ARG A 101 -10.11 13.03 18.76
CA ARG A 101 -9.27 13.61 17.72
C ARG A 101 -10.08 13.91 16.47
N GLU A 102 -9.71 14.96 15.78
CA GLU A 102 -10.31 15.30 14.49
C GLU A 102 -9.72 14.42 13.37
N TYR A 103 -8.43 14.13 13.44
CA TYR A 103 -7.72 13.33 12.44
C TYR A 103 -7.46 11.93 12.94
N LEU A 104 -7.42 10.96 12.01
CA LEU A 104 -7.16 9.55 12.32
C LEU A 104 -5.82 9.37 13.02
N PHE A 105 -4.79 10.03 12.51
CA PHE A 105 -3.46 10.06 13.09
C PHE A 105 -3.06 11.48 13.46
N VAL A 106 -2.63 11.63 14.69
CA VAL A 106 -2.24 12.93 15.24
C VAL A 106 -0.78 12.95 15.66
N SER A 107 -0.21 14.15 15.77
CA SER A 107 1.10 14.35 16.38
C SER A 107 1.04 13.97 17.86
N LEU A 108 2.09 13.35 18.39
CA LEU A 108 2.18 13.04 19.83
C LEU A 108 2.41 14.30 20.65
N ASP A 109 3.10 15.29 20.08
CA ASP A 109 3.41 16.55 20.74
C ASP A 109 2.28 17.57 20.60
N ALA A 110 1.36 17.38 19.65
CA ALA A 110 0.23 18.25 19.38
C ALA A 110 -1.00 17.38 18.98
N PRO A 111 -1.74 16.82 19.95
CA PRO A 111 -2.78 15.82 19.70
C PRO A 111 -4.01 16.36 18.94
N HIS A 112 -4.10 17.67 18.71
CA HIS A 112 -5.13 18.30 17.88
C HIS A 112 -4.68 18.58 16.45
N GLU A 113 -3.39 18.37 16.14
CA GLU A 113 -2.84 18.58 14.81
C GLU A 113 -2.67 17.24 14.06
N PRO A 114 -2.93 17.21 12.74
CA PRO A 114 -2.65 16.06 11.94
C PRO A 114 -1.14 15.80 11.87
N LEU A 115 -0.77 14.57 11.56
CA LEU A 115 0.62 14.26 11.24
C LEU A 115 1.08 15.06 10.02
N LYS A 116 2.34 15.48 10.03
CA LYS A 116 2.98 16.06 8.85
C LYS A 116 3.42 14.95 7.91
N VAL A 117 3.29 15.18 6.61
CA VAL A 117 3.76 14.24 5.56
C VAL A 117 5.23 13.88 5.77
N SER A 118 6.09 14.87 6.02
CA SER A 118 7.51 14.65 6.32
C SER A 118 7.75 13.76 7.54
N GLY A 119 6.90 13.86 8.56
CA GLY A 119 6.97 13.01 9.75
C GLY A 119 6.72 11.53 9.41
N VAL A 120 5.74 11.26 8.57
CA VAL A 120 5.45 9.89 8.09
C VAL A 120 6.60 9.36 7.23
N GLU A 121 7.18 10.18 6.36
CA GLU A 121 8.31 9.80 5.51
C GLU A 121 9.57 9.50 6.34
N ILE A 122 9.87 10.33 7.34
CA ILE A 122 11.00 10.11 8.27
C ILE A 122 10.77 8.82 9.06
N MET A 123 9.56 8.61 9.58
CA MET A 123 9.20 7.39 10.30
C MET A 123 9.38 6.14 9.44
N LEU A 124 8.86 6.15 8.21
CA LEU A 124 9.01 5.02 7.28
C LEU A 124 10.47 4.71 6.97
N ARG A 125 11.28 5.75 6.74
CA ARG A 125 12.72 5.58 6.50
C ARG A 125 13.44 4.98 7.71
N ALA A 126 13.10 5.43 8.91
CA ALA A 126 13.70 4.91 10.16
C ALA A 126 13.31 3.43 10.37
N VAL A 127 12.02 3.08 10.22
CA VAL A 127 11.55 1.69 10.34
C VAL A 127 12.16 0.82 9.24
N GLY A 128 12.24 1.33 8.02
CA GLY A 128 12.89 0.64 6.90
C GLY A 128 14.36 0.33 7.19
N LYS A 129 15.10 1.28 7.75
CA LYS A 129 16.49 1.06 8.17
C LYS A 129 16.60 -0.08 9.20
N THR A 130 15.70 -0.11 10.19
CA THR A 130 15.66 -1.19 11.19
C THR A 130 15.34 -2.54 10.56
N ALA A 131 14.44 -2.55 9.58
CA ALA A 131 14.06 -3.77 8.85
C ALA A 131 15.09 -4.21 7.79
N GLY A 132 16.08 -3.37 7.44
CA GLY A 132 16.96 -3.58 6.29
C GLY A 132 16.23 -3.45 4.94
N ILE A 133 15.18 -2.63 4.88
CA ILE A 133 14.30 -2.45 3.72
C ILE A 133 14.24 -0.96 3.39
N GLU A 134 14.53 -0.61 2.13
CA GLU A 134 14.29 0.74 1.67
C GLU A 134 12.79 0.94 1.40
N ALA A 135 12.14 1.72 2.27
CA ALA A 135 10.70 1.94 2.24
C ALA A 135 10.35 3.43 2.21
N HIS A 136 9.46 3.78 1.29
CA HIS A 136 8.85 5.09 1.13
C HIS A 136 7.33 4.94 0.92
N PRO A 137 6.51 5.98 1.15
CA PRO A 137 5.07 5.89 0.91
C PRO A 137 4.72 5.45 -0.51
N HIS A 138 5.46 5.94 -1.51
CA HIS A 138 5.27 5.55 -2.90
C HIS A 138 5.62 4.09 -3.16
N THR A 139 6.65 3.55 -2.50
CA THR A 139 7.02 2.13 -2.60
C THR A 139 5.89 1.23 -2.10
N LEU A 140 5.28 1.56 -0.95
CA LEU A 140 4.13 0.83 -0.39
C LEU A 140 2.94 0.85 -1.35
N ARG A 141 2.63 2.01 -1.93
CA ARG A 141 1.56 2.17 -2.90
C ARG A 141 1.81 1.40 -4.20
N HIS A 142 3.04 1.39 -4.71
CA HIS A 142 3.42 0.60 -5.89
C HIS A 142 3.32 -0.90 -5.61
N SER A 143 3.77 -1.34 -4.43
CA SER A 143 3.65 -2.73 -4.00
C SER A 143 2.19 -3.16 -3.90
N PHE A 144 1.32 -2.33 -3.32
CA PHE A 144 -0.13 -2.57 -3.31
C PHE A 144 -0.67 -2.77 -4.74
N ALA A 145 -0.37 -1.84 -5.66
CA ALA A 145 -0.86 -1.91 -7.04
C ALA A 145 -0.41 -3.19 -7.74
N SER A 146 0.88 -3.54 -7.61
CA SER A 146 1.45 -4.75 -8.22
C SER A 146 0.80 -6.01 -7.68
N HIS A 147 0.67 -6.12 -6.35
CA HIS A 147 0.07 -7.29 -5.71
C HIS A 147 -1.41 -7.45 -6.04
N MET A 148 -2.17 -6.34 -6.16
CA MET A 148 -3.57 -6.39 -6.59
C MET A 148 -3.70 -6.95 -8.01
N ILE A 149 -2.83 -6.51 -8.94
CA ILE A 149 -2.80 -7.02 -10.31
C ILE A 149 -2.39 -8.49 -10.34
N GLU A 150 -1.38 -8.88 -9.56
CA GLU A 150 -0.93 -10.28 -9.43
C GLU A 150 -2.03 -11.21 -8.87
N GLN A 151 -2.93 -10.67 -8.05
CA GLN A 151 -4.13 -11.38 -7.55
C GLN A 151 -5.27 -11.43 -8.57
N GLY A 152 -5.07 -10.90 -9.77
CA GLY A 152 -6.05 -10.93 -10.85
C GLY A 152 -7.10 -9.81 -10.76
N VAL A 153 -6.92 -8.80 -9.91
CA VAL A 153 -7.82 -7.65 -9.89
C VAL A 153 -7.64 -6.85 -11.17
N PRO A 154 -8.72 -6.59 -11.94
CA PRO A 154 -8.61 -5.84 -13.17
C PRO A 154 -8.00 -4.45 -12.96
N ILE A 155 -7.09 -4.05 -13.84
CA ILE A 155 -6.29 -2.83 -13.72
C ILE A 155 -7.13 -1.56 -13.55
N ASN A 156 -8.30 -1.50 -14.18
CA ASN A 156 -9.23 -0.37 -14.06
C ASN A 156 -9.75 -0.19 -12.61
N TYR A 157 -9.97 -1.29 -11.86
CA TYR A 157 -10.34 -1.22 -10.45
C TYR A 157 -9.19 -0.74 -9.59
N VAL A 158 -7.98 -1.26 -9.85
CA VAL A 158 -6.76 -0.81 -9.15
C VAL A 158 -6.54 0.67 -9.39
N GLN A 159 -6.67 1.14 -10.63
CA GLN A 159 -6.55 2.56 -10.98
C GLN A 159 -7.61 3.43 -10.28
N ALA A 160 -8.85 2.95 -10.18
CA ALA A 160 -9.91 3.66 -9.48
C ALA A 160 -9.61 3.80 -7.98
N MET A 161 -9.21 2.71 -7.31
CA MET A 161 -8.80 2.74 -5.90
C MET A 161 -7.61 3.66 -5.66
N LEU A 162 -6.66 3.69 -6.58
CA LEU A 162 -5.51 4.57 -6.53
C LEU A 162 -5.83 6.03 -6.86
N GLY A 163 -6.94 6.31 -7.54
CA GLY A 163 -7.30 7.66 -7.99
C GLY A 163 -6.36 8.18 -9.08
N HIS A 164 -5.93 7.33 -10.01
CA HIS A 164 -5.21 7.75 -11.20
C HIS A 164 -6.19 8.40 -12.18
N ARG A 165 -5.79 9.53 -12.78
CA ARG A 165 -6.52 10.12 -13.89
C ARG A 165 -6.34 9.23 -15.12
N CYS A 166 -7.32 8.41 -15.45
CA CYS A 166 -7.39 7.85 -16.80
C CYS A 166 -7.94 8.91 -17.74
N LEU A 167 -7.17 9.24 -18.76
CA LEU A 167 -7.44 10.37 -19.64
C LEU A 167 -8.59 10.19 -20.62
N GLU A 168 -9.21 9.01 -20.78
CA GLU A 168 -10.14 8.80 -21.89
C GLU A 168 -11.44 8.00 -21.64
N SER A 169 -11.80 7.67 -20.43
CA SER A 169 -13.11 7.04 -20.20
C SER A 169 -13.80 7.46 -18.90
N THR A 170 -14.17 8.73 -18.85
CA THR A 170 -14.93 9.31 -17.72
C THR A 170 -16.27 8.58 -17.48
N GLN A 171 -16.81 7.88 -18.48
CA GLN A 171 -18.07 7.17 -18.38
C GLN A 171 -17.96 5.80 -17.68
N VAL A 172 -16.84 5.10 -17.76
CA VAL A 172 -16.65 3.77 -17.12
C VAL A 172 -16.45 3.88 -15.61
N TYR A 173 -15.85 4.99 -15.14
CA TYR A 173 -15.48 5.16 -13.71
C TYR A 173 -16.60 5.68 -12.82
N ILE A 174 -17.67 6.24 -13.38
CA ILE A 174 -18.84 6.72 -12.62
C ILE A 174 -19.59 5.55 -11.97
N HIS A 175 -19.43 4.32 -12.50
CA HIS A 175 -20.10 3.12 -12.03
C HIS A 175 -19.23 2.11 -11.26
N ILE A 176 -17.97 2.42 -10.91
CA ILE A 176 -17.30 1.64 -9.88
C ILE A 176 -17.94 2.06 -8.56
N SER A 177 -19.12 1.52 -8.36
CA SER A 177 -19.92 1.76 -7.17
C SER A 177 -19.18 1.17 -5.95
N ASN A 178 -19.49 1.72 -4.79
CA ASN A 178 -19.13 1.18 -3.49
C ASN A 178 -19.26 -0.37 -3.43
N LYS A 179 -20.31 -0.94 -4.07
CA LYS A 179 -20.54 -2.39 -4.14
C LYS A 179 -19.43 -3.17 -4.85
N THR A 180 -18.77 -2.59 -5.85
CA THR A 180 -17.74 -3.30 -6.62
C THR A 180 -16.43 -3.44 -5.85
N VAL A 181 -16.09 -2.45 -5.02
CA VAL A 181 -14.90 -2.49 -4.17
C VAL A 181 -15.11 -3.39 -2.94
N MET A 182 -16.36 -3.57 -2.48
CA MET A 182 -16.69 -4.38 -1.30
C MET A 182 -16.29 -5.86 -1.40
N GLY A 183 -16.15 -6.42 -2.61
CA GLY A 183 -15.76 -7.83 -2.81
C GLY A 183 -14.24 -8.04 -2.95
N ILE A 184 -13.45 -6.98 -3.00
CA ILE A 184 -12.01 -7.06 -3.25
C ILE A 184 -11.28 -7.09 -1.91
N LYS A 185 -10.48 -8.15 -1.68
CA LYS A 185 -9.65 -8.28 -0.49
C LYS A 185 -8.30 -7.60 -0.65
N SER A 186 -7.80 -7.03 0.43
CA SER A 186 -6.45 -6.45 0.44
C SER A 186 -5.37 -7.55 0.34
N PRO A 187 -4.26 -7.29 -0.38
CA PRO A 187 -3.11 -8.21 -0.38
C PRO A 187 -2.56 -8.49 1.02
N LEU A 188 -2.75 -7.56 1.96
CA LEU A 188 -2.30 -7.72 3.34
C LEU A 188 -3.05 -8.82 4.11
N ASP A 189 -4.26 -9.19 3.66
CA ASP A 189 -5.10 -10.21 4.30
C ASP A 189 -4.90 -11.61 3.67
N HIS A 190 -4.03 -11.73 2.67
CA HIS A 190 -3.70 -13.03 2.08
C HIS A 190 -2.55 -13.70 2.83
N PRO A 191 -2.63 -15.02 3.09
CA PRO A 191 -1.53 -15.74 3.69
C PRO A 191 -0.31 -15.70 2.77
N VAL A 192 0.87 -15.44 3.36
CA VAL A 192 2.14 -15.50 2.64
C VAL A 192 2.33 -16.93 2.12
N ILE A 193 2.15 -17.13 0.81
CA ILE A 193 2.43 -18.41 0.17
C ILE A 193 3.95 -18.55 0.11
N LYS A 194 4.52 -19.32 1.05
CA LYS A 194 5.94 -19.72 0.96
C LYS A 194 6.12 -20.46 -0.37
N LYS A 195 6.79 -19.84 -1.34
CA LYS A 195 7.22 -20.52 -2.56
C LYS A 195 8.03 -21.73 -2.13
N ARG A 196 7.51 -22.94 -2.39
CA ARG A 196 8.28 -24.19 -2.22
C ARG A 196 9.55 -24.02 -3.03
N GLY A 197 10.69 -24.01 -2.35
CA GLY A 197 12.00 -23.92 -2.97
C GLY A 197 12.10 -24.98 -4.08
N HIS A 198 12.45 -24.53 -5.26
CA HIS A 198 12.74 -25.39 -6.40
C HIS A 198 13.96 -26.25 -6.01
N LYS A 199 13.70 -27.52 -5.59
CA LYS A 199 14.78 -28.50 -5.41
C LYS A 199 15.41 -28.73 -6.77
N SER A 200 16.55 -28.10 -7.00
CA SER A 200 17.44 -28.45 -8.10
C SER A 200 17.74 -29.96 -8.00
N LYS A 201 17.22 -30.71 -8.95
CA LYS A 201 17.66 -32.08 -9.17
C LYS A 201 19.12 -32.02 -9.63
N ARG A 202 20.06 -32.26 -8.73
CA ARG A 202 21.41 -32.65 -9.13
C ARG A 202 21.31 -33.97 -9.83
N ASN A 203 21.60 -33.98 -11.11
CA ASN A 203 21.82 -35.18 -11.90
C ASN A 203 22.97 -36.00 -11.24
N ALA A 204 22.61 -37.17 -10.77
CA ALA A 204 23.57 -38.22 -10.58
C ALA A 204 23.69 -38.91 -11.96
N GLY A 205 24.71 -38.49 -12.68
CA GLY A 205 25.15 -39.14 -13.92
C GLY A 205 26.41 -39.96 -13.64
N ASP A 206 26.30 -41.20 -13.93
CA ASP A 206 27.33 -42.10 -14.42
C ASP A 206 28.65 -42.30 -13.62
N ALA A 207 28.70 -43.44 -12.99
CA ALA A 207 29.92 -44.23 -12.91
C ALA A 207 29.54 -45.69 -12.99
N ASN A 208 29.51 -46.22 -14.21
CA ASN A 208 29.69 -47.64 -14.44
C ASN A 208 30.74 -47.74 -15.55
N GLU A 209 31.80 -48.43 -15.24
CA GLU A 209 32.64 -49.29 -16.10
C GLU A 209 34.04 -49.42 -15.51
N SER A 210 34.31 -50.52 -14.95
CA SER A 210 35.29 -51.55 -15.26
C SER A 210 35.55 -52.45 -14.06
#